data_3c1ddf1de46dcf4097a1597e85b87cb7
#
_entry.id   3c1ddf1de46dcf4097a1597e85b87cb7
#
_cell.length_a   1.000
_cell.length_b   1.000
_cell.length_c   1.000
_cell.angle_alpha   90.00
_cell.angle_beta   90.00
_cell.angle_gamma   90.00
#
_symmetry.space_group_name_H-M   'P 1'
#
loop_
_entity.id
_entity.type
_entity.pdbx_description
1 polymer ?
#
loop_
_entity_poly.entity_id
_entity_poly.type
_entity_poly.pdbx_seq_one_letter_code
_entity_poly.pdbx_strand_id
1 'polypeptide(L)'
;MGETDSTNALAARMIGDGSLTLPERKGGTLAVGVVVTDWQSAGRGRNGHTWISQPGCCSTMSYAVRIPRAIATDESVNGWLQMIAGLVTLDALNGMIKEYGAAPNKQDCFLELKWPNDVFCHGLKLGGLLSELVLLPDGEADDDVVVVFGVGLNLALGASRLPTPQSTSLQLHVSGLPSFNEMRDAVAEREVEGFRERLAAFIADPHGQAETLREEMKAVCWARGRQIEAHFTDGTTLIGEAIGLNEDASLILRTEDGTDHTVRTADVGVL
;
A
#
# COMPACT_ATOMS: atom_id res chain seq x y z
N MET A 1 5.38 17.41 12.72
CA MET A 1 5.62 16.37 13.74
C MET A 1 7.08 16.02 13.72
N GLY A 2 7.63 15.54 14.83
CA GLY A 2 9.04 15.20 14.92
C GLY A 2 9.38 13.82 14.35
N GLU A 3 10.34 13.16 14.98
CA GLU A 3 10.83 11.82 14.66
C GLU A 3 10.02 10.74 15.38
N THR A 4 9.84 9.58 14.73
CA THR A 4 9.43 8.33 15.37
C THR A 4 10.23 7.16 14.80
N ASP A 5 10.19 6.00 15.46
CA ASP A 5 10.77 4.76 14.95
C ASP A 5 10.06 4.31 13.64
N SER A 6 8.76 4.12 13.71
CA SER A 6 7.89 3.76 12.59
C SER A 6 6.47 4.25 12.88
N THR A 7 5.78 4.82 11.87
CA THR A 7 4.39 5.26 12.02
C THR A 7 3.44 4.09 12.31
N ASN A 8 3.66 2.92 11.74
CA ASN A 8 2.90 1.70 12.06
C ASN A 8 3.13 1.26 13.50
N ALA A 9 4.39 1.24 13.97
CA ALA A 9 4.71 0.88 15.34
C ALA A 9 4.15 1.90 16.34
N LEU A 10 4.18 3.19 16.00
CA LEU A 10 3.57 4.24 16.80
C LEU A 10 2.05 4.09 16.85
N ALA A 11 1.39 3.85 15.71
CA ALA A 11 -0.05 3.60 15.66
C ALA A 11 -0.46 2.39 16.53
N ALA A 12 0.29 1.29 16.45
CA ALA A 12 0.03 0.10 17.26
C ALA A 12 0.16 0.39 18.77
N ARG A 13 1.19 1.16 19.19
CA ARG A 13 1.34 1.58 20.59
C ARG A 13 0.19 2.49 21.03
N MET A 14 -0.18 3.48 20.20
CA MET A 14 -1.27 4.41 20.51
C MET A 14 -2.65 3.74 20.59
N ILE A 15 -2.87 2.68 19.81
CA ILE A 15 -4.06 1.82 19.92
C ILE A 15 -4.02 1.05 21.22
N GLY A 16 -2.87 0.42 21.53
CA GLY A 16 -2.70 -0.41 22.73
C GLY A 16 -2.82 0.36 24.05
N ASP A 17 -2.39 1.64 24.10
CA ASP A 17 -2.47 2.51 25.28
C ASP A 17 -3.74 3.40 25.31
N GLY A 18 -4.59 3.32 24.27
CA GLY A 18 -5.83 4.07 24.16
C GLY A 18 -5.68 5.55 23.78
N SER A 19 -4.47 6.01 23.41
CA SER A 19 -4.25 7.39 22.95
C SER A 19 -4.72 7.62 21.50
N LEU A 20 -4.85 6.56 20.71
CA LEU A 20 -5.57 6.56 19.44
C LEU A 20 -6.79 5.64 19.56
N THR A 21 -7.95 6.24 19.74
CA THR A 21 -9.23 5.53 19.78
C THR A 21 -9.94 5.62 18.44
N LEU A 22 -10.40 4.49 17.95
CA LEU A 22 -11.23 4.42 16.76
C LEU A 22 -12.67 4.09 17.21
N PRO A 23 -13.67 4.88 16.87
CA PRO A 23 -15.05 4.60 17.24
C PRO A 23 -15.50 3.26 16.65
N GLU A 24 -16.47 2.61 17.32
CA GLU A 24 -17.12 1.43 16.77
C GLU A 24 -17.78 1.75 15.43
N ARG A 25 -17.80 0.75 14.55
CA ARG A 25 -18.45 0.87 13.25
C ARG A 25 -19.97 0.98 13.44
N LYS A 26 -20.54 2.15 13.16
CA LYS A 26 -21.99 2.38 13.22
C LYS A 26 -22.51 2.88 11.88
N GLY A 27 -23.56 2.24 11.37
CA GLY A 27 -24.27 2.70 10.17
C GLY A 27 -23.43 2.71 8.88
N GLY A 28 -22.42 1.84 8.76
CA GLY A 28 -21.59 1.73 7.53
C GLY A 28 -20.48 2.79 7.40
N THR A 29 -20.40 3.77 8.33
CA THR A 29 -19.33 4.77 8.32
C THR A 29 -18.09 4.23 9.03
N LEU A 30 -16.93 4.29 8.35
CA LEU A 30 -15.64 3.94 8.92
C LEU A 30 -14.87 5.18 9.36
N ALA A 31 -14.32 5.12 10.57
CA ALA A 31 -13.34 6.09 11.02
C ALA A 31 -11.93 5.64 10.57
N VAL A 32 -11.14 6.59 10.10
CA VAL A 32 -9.74 6.39 9.74
C VAL A 32 -8.89 7.22 10.68
N GLY A 33 -8.11 6.55 11.54
CA GLY A 33 -7.09 7.20 12.35
C GLY A 33 -5.84 7.43 11.51
N VAL A 34 -5.19 8.59 11.65
CA VAL A 34 -3.98 8.90 10.87
C VAL A 34 -2.81 9.20 11.81
N VAL A 35 -1.71 8.51 11.59
CA VAL A 35 -0.42 8.76 12.24
C VAL A 35 0.58 9.20 11.19
N VAL A 36 1.17 10.37 11.37
CA VAL A 36 2.12 10.98 10.42
C VAL A 36 3.38 11.42 11.14
N THR A 37 4.52 11.30 10.46
CA THR A 37 5.82 11.82 10.95
C THR A 37 6.59 12.49 9.83
N ASP A 38 7.48 13.40 10.18
CA ASP A 38 8.41 13.99 9.22
C ASP A 38 9.57 13.04 8.90
N TRP A 39 9.93 12.14 9.84
CA TRP A 39 11.03 11.20 9.68
C TRP A 39 10.86 9.93 10.53
N GLN A 40 11.22 8.80 9.93
CA GLN A 40 11.31 7.51 10.62
C GLN A 40 12.77 7.11 10.82
N SER A 41 13.18 6.88 12.08
CA SER A 41 14.54 6.40 12.40
C SER A 41 14.70 4.89 12.23
N ALA A 42 13.59 4.14 12.22
CA ALA A 42 13.56 2.69 12.02
C ALA A 42 12.35 2.27 11.16
N GLY A 43 12.23 2.90 9.97
CA GLY A 43 11.15 2.60 9.04
C GLY A 43 11.17 1.14 8.60
N ARG A 44 9.99 0.51 8.49
CA ARG A 44 9.82 -0.93 8.28
C ARG A 44 9.16 -1.21 6.93
N GLY A 45 9.63 -2.26 6.28
CA GLY A 45 9.01 -2.92 5.14
C GLY A 45 8.69 -4.37 5.45
N ARG A 46 8.18 -5.12 4.47
CA ARG A 46 7.94 -6.57 4.59
C ARG A 46 9.25 -7.34 4.79
N ASN A 47 9.16 -8.54 5.33
CA ASN A 47 10.27 -9.50 5.47
C ASN A 47 11.53 -8.91 6.14
N GLY A 48 11.37 -7.93 7.05
CA GLY A 48 12.49 -7.28 7.73
C GLY A 48 13.23 -6.21 6.90
N HIS A 49 12.75 -5.88 5.71
CA HIS A 49 13.32 -4.78 4.93
C HIS A 49 13.15 -3.43 5.64
N THR A 50 14.09 -2.53 5.43
CA THR A 50 14.05 -1.17 5.97
C THR A 50 13.44 -0.22 4.96
N TRP A 51 12.51 0.65 5.42
CA TRP A 51 12.06 1.81 4.68
C TRP A 51 12.88 3.04 5.08
N ILE A 52 13.53 3.68 4.11
CA ILE A 52 14.33 4.89 4.32
C ILE A 52 13.49 6.10 3.94
N SER A 53 13.23 6.98 4.88
CA SER A 53 12.54 8.25 4.65
C SER A 53 13.49 9.44 4.88
N GLN A 54 13.18 10.56 4.22
CA GLN A 54 13.94 11.80 4.37
C GLN A 54 12.98 12.96 4.61
N PRO A 55 13.20 13.79 5.64
CA PRO A 55 12.35 14.93 5.97
C PRO A 55 12.16 15.87 4.78
N GLY A 56 10.93 16.35 4.59
CA GLY A 56 10.58 17.28 3.52
C GLY A 56 10.63 16.72 2.09
N CYS A 57 10.79 15.40 1.93
CA CYS A 57 10.89 14.75 0.62
C CYS A 57 10.09 13.44 0.52
N CYS A 58 9.93 12.74 1.66
CA CYS A 58 9.17 11.49 1.74
C CYS A 58 7.93 11.70 2.60
N SER A 59 6.78 11.26 2.10
CA SER A 59 5.57 11.10 2.93
C SER A 59 5.63 9.75 3.64
N THR A 60 5.36 9.75 4.95
CA THR A 60 5.33 8.55 5.78
C THR A 60 4.12 8.63 6.70
N MET A 61 3.12 7.82 6.42
CA MET A 61 1.83 7.84 7.10
C MET A 61 1.36 6.43 7.40
N SER A 62 0.53 6.30 8.43
CA SER A 62 -0.18 5.06 8.75
C SER A 62 -1.64 5.38 8.99
N TYR A 63 -2.51 4.62 8.33
CA TYR A 63 -3.97 4.72 8.40
C TYR A 63 -4.51 3.54 9.20
N ALA A 64 -5.14 3.80 10.33
CA ALA A 64 -5.69 2.78 11.23
C ALA A 64 -7.20 2.69 11.05
N VAL A 65 -7.72 1.50 10.77
CA VAL A 65 -9.14 1.26 10.51
C VAL A 65 -9.62 0.01 11.26
N ARG A 66 -10.76 0.10 11.94
CA ARG A 66 -11.42 -1.09 12.54
C ARG A 66 -12.06 -1.94 11.44
N ILE A 67 -11.70 -3.19 11.40
CA ILE A 67 -12.21 -4.19 10.44
C ILE A 67 -12.72 -5.40 11.21
N PRO A 68 -13.83 -6.06 10.78
CA PRO A 68 -14.27 -7.31 11.38
C PRO A 68 -13.14 -8.32 11.40
N ARG A 69 -12.86 -8.92 12.56
CA ARG A 69 -11.84 -9.96 12.71
C ARG A 69 -12.07 -11.09 11.68
N ALA A 70 -13.33 -11.48 11.49
CA ALA A 70 -13.71 -12.51 10.54
C ALA A 70 -13.23 -12.21 9.10
N ILE A 71 -13.23 -10.94 8.66
CA ILE A 71 -12.72 -10.52 7.34
C ILE A 71 -11.19 -10.42 7.35
N ALA A 72 -10.62 -9.81 8.38
CA ALA A 72 -9.18 -9.58 8.46
C ALA A 72 -8.36 -10.88 8.57
N THR A 73 -8.98 -11.97 9.03
CA THR A 73 -8.35 -13.29 9.19
C THR A 73 -8.83 -14.34 8.19
N ASP A 74 -9.76 -14.01 7.30
CA ASP A 74 -10.24 -14.91 6.25
C ASP A 74 -9.24 -14.95 5.09
N GLU A 75 -8.50 -16.04 4.98
CA GLU A 75 -7.48 -16.23 3.94
C GLU A 75 -8.04 -16.17 2.50
N SER A 76 -9.35 -16.34 2.33
CA SER A 76 -9.98 -16.26 1.01
C SER A 76 -10.15 -14.82 0.50
N VAL A 77 -10.07 -13.81 1.39
CA VAL A 77 -10.31 -12.40 1.02
C VAL A 77 -9.33 -11.40 1.64
N ASN A 78 -8.63 -11.73 2.73
CA ASN A 78 -7.81 -10.77 3.46
C ASN A 78 -6.63 -10.20 2.66
N GLY A 79 -6.15 -10.91 1.65
CA GLY A 79 -5.11 -10.41 0.74
C GLY A 79 -5.53 -9.14 0.00
N TRP A 80 -6.84 -8.92 -0.19
CA TRP A 80 -7.37 -7.71 -0.81
C TRP A 80 -7.19 -6.45 0.04
N LEU A 81 -7.04 -6.56 1.35
CA LEU A 81 -6.77 -5.41 2.23
C LEU A 81 -5.49 -4.68 1.80
N GLN A 82 -4.44 -5.44 1.47
CA GLN A 82 -3.19 -4.86 0.95
C GLN A 82 -3.36 -4.27 -0.45
N MET A 83 -4.13 -4.90 -1.33
CA MET A 83 -4.40 -4.38 -2.68
C MET A 83 -5.25 -3.11 -2.63
N ILE A 84 -6.24 -3.03 -1.72
CA ILE A 84 -7.02 -1.81 -1.46
C ILE A 84 -6.09 -0.66 -1.08
N ALA A 85 -5.12 -0.87 -0.18
CA ALA A 85 -4.16 0.17 0.18
C ALA A 85 -3.36 0.67 -1.04
N GLY A 86 -2.96 -0.24 -1.93
CA GLY A 86 -2.30 0.11 -3.19
C GLY A 86 -3.18 0.95 -4.10
N LEU A 87 -4.40 0.51 -4.37
CA LEU A 87 -5.36 1.21 -5.23
C LEU A 87 -5.71 2.59 -4.67
N VAL A 88 -5.97 2.70 -3.36
CA VAL A 88 -6.20 3.98 -2.67
C VAL A 88 -5.02 4.94 -2.90
N THR A 89 -3.80 4.45 -2.74
CA THR A 89 -2.58 5.26 -2.93
C THR A 89 -2.41 5.71 -4.39
N LEU A 90 -2.68 4.84 -5.38
CA LEU A 90 -2.66 5.23 -6.78
C LEU A 90 -3.70 6.29 -7.11
N ASP A 91 -4.95 6.10 -6.64
CA ASP A 91 -6.04 7.05 -6.85
C ASP A 91 -5.72 8.41 -6.21
N ALA A 92 -5.14 8.41 -5.00
CA ALA A 92 -4.73 9.61 -4.29
C ALA A 92 -3.63 10.39 -5.07
N LEU A 93 -2.60 9.70 -5.55
CA LEU A 93 -1.53 10.30 -6.34
C LEU A 93 -2.06 10.86 -7.67
N ASN A 94 -2.84 10.09 -8.42
CA ASN A 94 -3.42 10.52 -9.70
C ASN A 94 -4.40 11.69 -9.49
N GLY A 95 -5.22 11.64 -8.45
CA GLY A 95 -6.14 12.72 -8.07
C GLY A 95 -5.42 14.01 -7.73
N MET A 96 -4.34 13.95 -6.95
CA MET A 96 -3.50 15.10 -6.62
C MET A 96 -2.83 15.68 -7.88
N ILE A 97 -2.22 14.85 -8.73
CA ILE A 97 -1.61 15.29 -9.98
C ILE A 97 -2.62 16.06 -10.84
N LYS A 98 -3.83 15.52 -10.98
CA LYS A 98 -4.91 16.14 -11.75
C LYS A 98 -5.39 17.47 -11.14
N GLU A 99 -5.58 17.51 -9.82
CA GLU A 99 -6.05 18.71 -9.11
C GLU A 99 -5.14 19.92 -9.30
N TYR A 100 -3.82 19.69 -9.22
CA TYR A 100 -2.83 20.75 -9.37
C TYR A 100 -2.48 21.06 -10.84
N GLY A 101 -3.13 20.38 -11.79
CA GLY A 101 -2.81 20.55 -13.22
C GLY A 101 -1.40 20.11 -13.57
N ALA A 102 -0.78 19.28 -12.71
CA ALA A 102 0.53 18.71 -12.98
C ALA A 102 0.43 17.64 -14.08
N ALA A 103 1.52 17.42 -14.79
CA ALA A 103 1.52 16.51 -15.93
C ALA A 103 2.77 15.61 -15.94
N PRO A 104 2.63 14.34 -16.37
CA PRO A 104 3.77 13.47 -16.60
C PRO A 104 4.77 14.08 -17.60
N ASN A 105 6.06 13.93 -17.31
CA ASN A 105 7.15 14.39 -18.19
C ASN A 105 7.22 13.60 -19.52
N LYS A 106 6.63 12.39 -19.53
CA LYS A 106 6.55 11.52 -20.69
C LYS A 106 5.15 10.94 -20.81
N GLN A 107 4.69 10.69 -22.05
CA GLN A 107 3.34 10.19 -22.32
C GLN A 107 3.07 8.77 -21.76
N ASP A 108 4.11 7.98 -21.57
CA ASP A 108 4.06 6.62 -21.05
C ASP A 108 4.35 6.52 -19.54
N CYS A 109 4.29 7.65 -18.83
CA CYS A 109 4.47 7.68 -17.38
C CYS A 109 3.18 7.29 -16.67
N PHE A 110 3.08 6.03 -16.29
CA PHE A 110 1.97 5.51 -15.50
C PHE A 110 2.44 5.15 -14.09
N LEU A 111 1.55 5.38 -13.13
CA LEU A 111 1.68 4.83 -11.79
C LEU A 111 1.08 3.43 -11.80
N GLU A 112 1.82 2.46 -11.29
CA GLU A 112 1.47 1.05 -11.30
C GLU A 112 1.67 0.44 -9.90
N LEU A 113 1.05 -0.70 -9.66
CA LEU A 113 1.26 -1.50 -8.47
C LEU A 113 2.09 -2.74 -8.81
N LYS A 114 3.25 -2.87 -8.18
CA LYS A 114 3.98 -4.12 -8.19
C LYS A 114 3.52 -4.95 -6.99
N TRP A 115 2.87 -6.07 -7.28
CA TRP A 115 2.45 -7.01 -6.25
C TRP A 115 3.64 -7.46 -5.40
N PRO A 116 3.48 -7.58 -4.08
CA PRO A 116 2.23 -7.40 -3.34
C PRO A 116 2.04 -5.99 -2.75
N ASN A 117 3.04 -5.10 -2.75
CA ASN A 117 3.00 -3.94 -1.87
C ASN A 117 3.81 -2.72 -2.32
N ASP A 118 4.22 -2.65 -3.58
CA ASP A 118 5.04 -1.54 -4.05
C ASP A 118 4.27 -0.64 -5.04
N VAL A 119 4.42 0.67 -4.89
CA VAL A 119 3.98 1.67 -5.87
C VAL A 119 5.14 1.94 -6.80
N PHE A 120 4.90 1.79 -8.10
CA PHE A 120 5.90 1.94 -9.15
C PHE A 120 5.59 3.11 -10.07
N CYS A 121 6.64 3.68 -10.65
CA CYS A 121 6.59 4.63 -11.75
C CYS A 121 7.76 4.32 -12.69
N HIS A 122 7.48 4.10 -13.97
CA HIS A 122 8.48 3.70 -14.97
C HIS A 122 9.33 2.47 -14.56
N GLY A 123 8.71 1.47 -13.95
CA GLY A 123 9.42 0.26 -13.51
C GLY A 123 10.34 0.46 -12.30
N LEU A 124 10.31 1.64 -11.65
CA LEU A 124 11.07 1.97 -10.46
C LEU A 124 10.16 2.19 -9.25
N LYS A 125 10.64 1.85 -8.07
CA LYS A 125 9.89 1.94 -6.82
C LYS A 125 9.73 3.39 -6.37
N LEU A 126 8.51 3.90 -6.44
CA LEU A 126 8.09 5.20 -5.94
C LEU A 126 7.73 5.15 -4.45
N GLY A 127 7.14 4.04 -4.02
CA GLY A 127 6.66 3.87 -2.66
C GLY A 127 6.54 2.42 -2.24
N GLY A 128 6.26 2.23 -0.96
CA GLY A 128 6.00 0.93 -0.36
C GLY A 128 4.88 0.99 0.65
N LEU A 129 4.15 -0.10 0.76
CA LEU A 129 2.98 -0.28 1.61
C LEU A 129 3.24 -1.42 2.61
N LEU A 130 2.76 -1.28 3.84
CA LEU A 130 2.86 -2.31 4.87
C LEU A 130 1.59 -2.35 5.71
N SER A 131 0.79 -3.39 5.55
CA SER A 131 -0.40 -3.61 6.37
C SER A 131 -0.06 -4.50 7.56
N GLU A 132 -0.45 -4.09 8.77
CA GLU A 132 -0.23 -4.84 10.01
C GLU A 132 -1.54 -4.92 10.79
N LEU A 133 -1.83 -6.11 11.34
CA LEU A 133 -2.98 -6.34 12.20
C LEU A 133 -2.61 -6.00 13.65
N VAL A 134 -3.45 -5.20 14.30
CA VAL A 134 -3.30 -4.80 15.69
C VAL A 134 -4.56 -5.21 16.45
N LEU A 135 -4.36 -5.93 17.56
CA LEU A 135 -5.46 -6.31 18.45
C LEU A 135 -5.90 -5.08 19.27
N LEU A 136 -7.20 -4.96 19.48
CA LEU A 136 -7.75 -3.97 20.39
C LEU A 136 -7.44 -4.38 21.85
N PRO A 137 -7.34 -3.40 22.78
CA PRO A 137 -7.21 -3.68 24.20
C PRO A 137 -8.35 -4.57 24.74
N ASP A 138 -8.08 -5.33 25.79
CA ASP A 138 -9.07 -6.19 26.45
C ASP A 138 -10.30 -5.37 26.89
N GLY A 139 -11.49 -5.88 26.56
CA GLY A 139 -12.78 -5.25 26.89
C GLY A 139 -13.39 -4.37 25.80
N GLU A 140 -12.68 -4.13 24.69
CA GLU A 140 -13.28 -3.62 23.46
C GLU A 140 -13.80 -4.78 22.60
N ALA A 141 -14.81 -4.49 21.73
CA ALA A 141 -15.54 -5.50 20.97
C ALA A 141 -14.61 -6.57 20.35
N ASP A 142 -14.72 -7.81 20.82
CA ASP A 142 -13.91 -8.99 20.41
C ASP A 142 -14.04 -9.31 18.92
N ASP A 143 -15.08 -8.76 18.25
CA ASP A 143 -15.40 -9.04 16.85
C ASP A 143 -14.61 -8.18 15.87
N ASP A 144 -13.89 -7.15 16.31
CA ASP A 144 -13.09 -6.27 15.47
C ASP A 144 -11.59 -6.39 15.78
N VAL A 145 -10.79 -6.05 14.78
CA VAL A 145 -9.35 -5.77 14.89
C VAL A 145 -9.07 -4.43 14.22
N VAL A 146 -7.91 -3.86 14.47
CA VAL A 146 -7.43 -2.72 13.70
C VAL A 146 -6.43 -3.19 12.67
N VAL A 147 -6.63 -2.81 11.42
CA VAL A 147 -5.60 -2.93 10.39
C VAL A 147 -4.94 -1.56 10.22
N VAL A 148 -3.63 -1.53 10.36
CA VAL A 148 -2.80 -0.34 10.19
C VAL A 148 -2.12 -0.44 8.83
N PHE A 149 -2.48 0.46 7.92
CA PHE A 149 -1.94 0.56 6.57
C PHE A 149 -0.84 1.61 6.54
N GLY A 150 0.43 1.19 6.56
CA GLY A 150 1.57 2.08 6.39
C GLY A 150 1.80 2.41 4.92
N VAL A 151 1.93 3.68 4.60
CA VAL A 151 2.21 4.20 3.26
C VAL A 151 3.46 5.06 3.30
N GLY A 152 4.50 4.64 2.58
CA GLY A 152 5.72 5.40 2.38
C GLY A 152 5.88 5.81 0.92
N LEU A 153 5.99 7.11 0.62
CA LEU A 153 6.09 7.63 -0.75
C LEU A 153 7.28 8.58 -0.89
N ASN A 154 8.05 8.41 -1.95
CA ASN A 154 9.08 9.33 -2.38
C ASN A 154 8.46 10.43 -3.25
N LEU A 155 8.05 11.56 -2.67
CA LEU A 155 7.37 12.63 -3.41
C LEU A 155 8.34 13.64 -4.02
N ALA A 156 9.33 14.08 -3.24
CA ALA A 156 10.21 15.19 -3.59
C ALA A 156 11.71 14.89 -3.41
N LEU A 157 12.13 13.61 -3.59
CA LEU A 157 13.54 13.24 -3.58
C LEU A 157 14.20 13.58 -4.90
N GLY A 158 15.32 14.31 -4.86
CA GLY A 158 16.19 14.46 -6.02
C GLY A 158 16.92 13.16 -6.36
N ALA A 159 17.31 12.99 -7.62
CA ALA A 159 17.93 11.75 -8.12
C ALA A 159 19.17 11.29 -7.32
N SER A 160 20.00 12.25 -6.85
CA SER A 160 21.20 11.94 -6.04
C SER A 160 20.90 11.51 -4.60
N ARG A 161 19.64 11.62 -4.16
CA ARG A 161 19.20 11.29 -2.80
C ARG A 161 18.37 10.00 -2.74
N LEU A 162 18.16 9.35 -3.87
CA LEU A 162 17.44 8.07 -3.93
C LEU A 162 18.19 6.98 -3.16
N PRO A 163 17.50 6.16 -2.34
CA PRO A 163 18.14 5.17 -1.48
C PRO A 163 18.75 4.00 -2.24
N THR A 164 18.22 3.66 -3.42
CA THR A 164 18.71 2.56 -4.26
C THR A 164 18.58 2.90 -5.75
N PRO A 165 19.31 2.23 -6.64
CA PRO A 165 19.14 2.39 -8.10
C PRO A 165 17.73 2.00 -8.61
N GLN A 166 17.01 1.16 -7.87
CA GLN A 166 15.65 0.73 -8.20
C GLN A 166 14.57 1.69 -7.67
N SER A 167 14.97 2.71 -6.92
CA SER A 167 14.04 3.71 -6.36
C SER A 167 13.83 4.87 -7.33
N THR A 168 12.69 5.53 -7.19
CA THR A 168 12.40 6.80 -7.86
C THR A 168 11.62 7.75 -6.94
N SER A 169 11.29 8.94 -7.45
CA SER A 169 10.50 9.97 -6.77
C SER A 169 9.54 10.62 -7.75
N LEU A 170 8.36 11.01 -7.29
CA LEU A 170 7.31 11.59 -8.13
C LEU A 170 7.80 12.81 -8.91
N GLN A 171 8.54 13.72 -8.27
CA GLN A 171 9.06 14.92 -8.90
C GLN A 171 10.01 14.67 -10.09
N LEU A 172 10.57 13.47 -10.22
CA LEU A 172 11.43 13.11 -11.35
C LEU A 172 10.63 12.74 -12.61
N HIS A 173 9.32 12.48 -12.45
CA HIS A 173 8.44 11.99 -13.51
C HIS A 173 7.29 12.92 -13.84
N VAL A 174 6.96 13.87 -12.95
CA VAL A 174 5.82 14.78 -13.08
C VAL A 174 6.28 16.21 -12.92
N SER A 175 5.89 17.08 -13.84
CA SER A 175 6.13 18.52 -13.79
C SER A 175 4.90 19.29 -13.33
N GLY A 176 5.12 20.48 -12.77
CA GLY A 176 4.03 21.33 -12.27
C GLY A 176 3.48 20.89 -10.92
N LEU A 177 4.21 20.03 -10.20
CA LEU A 177 3.84 19.62 -8.85
C LEU A 177 3.89 20.82 -7.88
N PRO A 178 2.97 20.87 -6.89
CA PRO A 178 3.00 21.87 -5.81
C PRO A 178 4.14 21.58 -4.82
N SER A 179 4.23 22.37 -3.75
CA SER A 179 5.21 22.12 -2.70
C SER A 179 5.04 20.73 -2.06
N PHE A 180 6.11 20.22 -1.44
CA PHE A 180 6.06 18.92 -0.74
C PHE A 180 4.91 18.84 0.27
N ASN A 181 4.70 19.90 1.07
CA ASN A 181 3.64 19.91 2.07
C ASN A 181 2.23 19.84 1.42
N GLU A 182 2.01 20.59 0.34
CA GLU A 182 0.74 20.53 -0.40
C GLU A 182 0.53 19.16 -1.03
N MET A 183 1.56 18.55 -1.64
CA MET A 183 1.47 17.17 -2.16
C MET A 183 1.10 16.18 -1.06
N ARG A 184 1.84 16.22 0.07
CA ARG A 184 1.62 15.32 1.20
C ARG A 184 0.21 15.43 1.73
N ASP A 185 -0.26 16.65 1.96
CA ASP A 185 -1.56 16.90 2.58
C ASP A 185 -2.71 16.52 1.62
N ALA A 186 -2.59 16.85 0.31
CA ALA A 186 -3.56 16.45 -0.69
C ALA A 186 -3.63 14.93 -0.92
N VAL A 187 -2.50 14.23 -0.87
CA VAL A 187 -2.47 12.76 -0.93
C VAL A 187 -3.10 12.16 0.33
N ALA A 188 -2.75 12.66 1.52
CA ALA A 188 -3.30 12.17 2.78
C ALA A 188 -4.83 12.31 2.87
N GLU A 189 -5.38 13.45 2.45
CA GLU A 189 -6.82 13.69 2.42
C GLU A 189 -7.53 12.66 1.53
N ARG A 190 -7.00 12.42 0.33
CA ARG A 190 -7.55 11.45 -0.61
C ARG A 190 -7.41 10.01 -0.15
N GLU A 191 -6.29 9.68 0.50
CA GLU A 191 -6.10 8.35 1.10
C GLU A 191 -7.10 8.09 2.22
N VAL A 192 -7.37 9.07 3.10
CA VAL A 192 -8.40 8.94 4.15
C VAL A 192 -9.76 8.64 3.55
N GLU A 193 -10.17 9.40 2.51
CA GLU A 193 -11.47 9.17 1.85
C GLU A 193 -11.48 7.83 1.11
N GLY A 194 -10.45 7.52 0.33
CA GLY A 194 -10.33 6.26 -0.40
C GLY A 194 -10.37 5.04 0.52
N PHE A 195 -9.65 5.06 1.66
CA PHE A 195 -9.74 4.00 2.66
C PHE A 195 -11.16 3.88 3.23
N ARG A 196 -11.81 5.01 3.56
CA ARG A 196 -13.17 5.01 4.09
C ARG A 196 -14.15 4.35 3.12
N GLU A 197 -14.13 4.76 1.86
CA GLU A 197 -15.07 4.28 0.84
C GLU A 197 -14.80 2.82 0.47
N ARG A 198 -13.56 2.49 0.09
CA ARG A 198 -13.22 1.15 -0.41
C ARG A 198 -13.32 0.09 0.69
N LEU A 199 -12.88 0.38 1.92
CA LEU A 199 -13.01 -0.57 3.02
C LEU A 199 -14.46 -0.72 3.48
N ALA A 200 -15.29 0.33 3.45
CA ALA A 200 -16.72 0.21 3.76
C ALA A 200 -17.41 -0.72 2.75
N ALA A 201 -17.14 -0.56 1.45
CA ALA A 201 -17.67 -1.44 0.40
C ALA A 201 -17.18 -2.88 0.57
N PHE A 202 -15.87 -3.06 0.82
CA PHE A 202 -15.28 -4.37 1.01
C PHE A 202 -15.83 -5.12 2.24
N ILE A 203 -16.03 -4.41 3.36
CA ILE A 203 -16.62 -5.00 4.56
C ILE A 203 -18.07 -5.42 4.34
N ALA A 204 -18.82 -4.68 3.52
CA ALA A 204 -20.21 -5.00 3.22
C ALA A 204 -20.38 -6.24 2.33
N ASP A 205 -19.47 -6.45 1.39
CA ASP A 205 -19.47 -7.58 0.45
C ASP A 205 -18.03 -7.97 0.04
N PRO A 206 -17.29 -8.72 0.88
CA PRO A 206 -15.89 -9.02 0.61
C PRO A 206 -15.65 -9.79 -0.71
N HIS A 207 -16.50 -10.76 -1.02
CA HIS A 207 -16.34 -11.58 -2.23
C HIS A 207 -16.73 -10.84 -3.51
N GLY A 208 -17.84 -10.10 -3.50
CA GLY A 208 -18.23 -9.29 -4.66
C GLY A 208 -17.25 -8.16 -4.94
N GLN A 209 -16.71 -7.53 -3.88
CA GLN A 209 -15.66 -6.52 -4.03
C GLN A 209 -14.34 -7.12 -4.50
N ALA A 210 -13.97 -8.33 -4.07
CA ALA A 210 -12.76 -9.01 -4.55
C ALA A 210 -12.76 -9.18 -6.08
N GLU A 211 -13.90 -9.47 -6.70
CA GLU A 211 -14.01 -9.54 -8.16
C GLU A 211 -13.77 -8.17 -8.82
N THR A 212 -14.39 -7.12 -8.28
CA THR A 212 -14.21 -5.74 -8.75
C THR A 212 -12.75 -5.30 -8.64
N LEU A 213 -12.14 -5.50 -7.48
CA LEU A 213 -10.75 -5.16 -7.21
C LEU A 213 -9.79 -5.95 -8.13
N ARG A 214 -10.10 -7.20 -8.44
CA ARG A 214 -9.31 -8.01 -9.37
C ARG A 214 -9.31 -7.42 -10.79
N GLU A 215 -10.46 -6.92 -11.26
CA GLU A 215 -10.53 -6.23 -12.55
C GLU A 215 -9.75 -4.89 -12.52
N GLU A 216 -9.87 -4.10 -11.46
CA GLU A 216 -9.07 -2.87 -11.30
C GLU A 216 -7.57 -3.18 -11.29
N MET A 217 -7.14 -4.20 -10.55
CA MET A 217 -5.74 -4.63 -10.49
C MET A 217 -5.18 -5.05 -11.86
N LYS A 218 -6.00 -5.62 -12.77
CA LYS A 218 -5.55 -5.95 -14.12
C LYS A 218 -5.04 -4.75 -14.92
N ALA A 219 -5.58 -3.56 -14.65
CA ALA A 219 -5.20 -2.34 -15.34
C ALA A 219 -3.90 -1.72 -14.80
N VAL A 220 -3.58 -1.94 -13.53
CA VAL A 220 -2.47 -1.26 -12.83
C VAL A 220 -1.36 -2.20 -12.34
N CYS A 221 -1.52 -3.52 -12.50
CA CYS A 221 -0.52 -4.49 -12.03
C CYS A 221 0.69 -4.51 -12.95
N TRP A 222 1.79 -3.93 -12.47
CA TRP A 222 3.05 -3.83 -13.20
C TRP A 222 3.65 -5.17 -13.63
N ALA A 223 3.49 -6.23 -12.83
CA ALA A 223 4.03 -7.54 -13.12
C ALA A 223 3.29 -8.27 -14.25
N ARG A 224 2.03 -7.91 -14.53
CA ARG A 224 1.16 -8.64 -15.46
C ARG A 224 1.74 -8.70 -16.87
N GLY A 225 1.82 -9.91 -17.43
CA GLY A 225 2.39 -10.19 -18.75
C GLY A 225 3.92 -10.12 -18.80
N ARG A 226 4.59 -10.03 -17.64
CA ARG A 226 6.06 -9.99 -17.54
C ARG A 226 6.59 -11.31 -16.98
N GLN A 227 7.76 -11.71 -17.44
CA GLN A 227 8.55 -12.75 -16.77
C GLN A 227 9.10 -12.18 -15.48
N ILE A 228 8.80 -12.83 -14.39
CA ILE A 228 9.22 -12.43 -13.04
C ILE A 228 9.84 -13.60 -12.28
N GLU A 229 10.61 -13.25 -11.29
CA GLU A 229 11.19 -14.17 -10.32
C GLU A 229 10.56 -13.91 -8.95
N ALA A 230 9.89 -14.91 -8.38
CA ALA A 230 9.32 -14.88 -7.04
C ALA A 230 10.28 -15.56 -6.07
N HIS A 231 10.80 -14.80 -5.10
CA HIS A 231 11.69 -15.29 -4.05
C HIS A 231 10.89 -15.56 -2.79
N PHE A 232 10.86 -16.80 -2.36
CA PHE A 232 10.15 -17.23 -1.15
C PHE A 232 11.02 -17.09 0.11
N THR A 233 10.38 -17.02 1.27
CA THR A 233 11.08 -16.89 2.56
C THR A 233 11.89 -18.13 2.96
N ASP A 234 11.60 -19.28 2.36
CA ASP A 234 12.37 -20.52 2.53
C ASP A 234 13.64 -20.60 1.65
N GLY A 235 13.89 -19.53 0.87
CA GLY A 235 15.03 -19.43 -0.05
C GLY A 235 14.80 -20.06 -1.42
N THR A 236 13.62 -20.64 -1.68
CA THR A 236 13.27 -21.12 -3.01
C THR A 236 12.88 -19.99 -3.95
N THR A 237 12.94 -20.23 -5.24
CA THR A 237 12.62 -19.28 -6.29
C THR A 237 11.72 -19.93 -7.33
N LEU A 238 10.72 -19.19 -7.82
CA LEU A 238 9.87 -19.58 -8.93
C LEU A 238 9.95 -18.53 -10.04
N ILE A 239 10.24 -18.97 -11.25
CA ILE A 239 10.27 -18.12 -12.44
C ILE A 239 9.07 -18.43 -13.32
N GLY A 240 8.36 -17.39 -13.77
CA GLY A 240 7.21 -17.53 -14.65
C GLY A 240 6.61 -16.20 -15.09
N GLU A 241 5.68 -16.28 -16.02
CA GLU A 241 4.89 -15.11 -16.43
C GLU A 241 3.81 -14.82 -15.41
N ALA A 242 3.73 -13.58 -14.93
CA ALA A 242 2.65 -13.12 -14.06
C ALA A 242 1.38 -12.91 -14.89
N ILE A 243 0.42 -13.83 -14.79
CA ILE A 243 -0.80 -13.81 -15.62
C ILE A 243 -1.99 -13.11 -14.95
N GLY A 244 -1.97 -12.92 -13.63
CA GLY A 244 -3.05 -12.25 -12.90
C GLY A 244 -3.06 -12.55 -11.41
N LEU A 245 -4.18 -12.25 -10.77
CA LEU A 245 -4.43 -12.55 -9.36
C LEU A 245 -5.59 -13.54 -9.22
N ASN A 246 -5.50 -14.40 -8.22
CA ASN A 246 -6.58 -15.27 -7.76
C ASN A 246 -7.67 -14.49 -7.00
N GLU A 247 -8.73 -15.19 -6.59
CA GLU A 247 -9.83 -14.66 -5.79
C GLU A 247 -9.36 -14.16 -4.40
N ASP A 248 -8.28 -14.72 -3.86
CA ASP A 248 -7.65 -14.35 -2.57
C ASP A 248 -6.55 -13.27 -2.70
N ALA A 249 -6.43 -12.61 -3.85
CA ALA A 249 -5.38 -11.66 -4.22
C ALA A 249 -3.96 -12.27 -4.31
N SER A 250 -3.79 -13.58 -4.26
CA SER A 250 -2.51 -14.21 -4.53
C SER A 250 -2.14 -14.09 -6.01
N LEU A 251 -0.83 -13.99 -6.30
CA LEU A 251 -0.33 -13.86 -7.65
C LEU A 251 -0.32 -15.22 -8.37
N ILE A 252 -0.70 -15.24 -9.64
CA ILE A 252 -0.63 -16.42 -10.49
C ILE A 252 0.59 -16.30 -11.40
N LEU A 253 1.52 -17.27 -11.28
CA LEU A 253 2.66 -17.41 -12.17
C LEU A 253 2.50 -18.62 -13.06
N ARG A 254 2.64 -18.43 -14.37
CA ARG A 254 2.69 -19.50 -15.35
C ARG A 254 4.12 -19.82 -15.70
N THR A 255 4.57 -21.02 -15.38
CA THR A 255 5.91 -21.53 -15.73
C THR A 255 5.99 -21.90 -17.21
N GLU A 256 7.22 -22.12 -17.73
CA GLU A 256 7.49 -22.41 -19.14
C GLU A 256 6.78 -23.69 -19.63
N ASP A 257 6.54 -24.65 -18.74
CA ASP A 257 5.80 -25.88 -19.03
C ASP A 257 4.27 -25.68 -19.10
N GLY A 258 3.80 -24.44 -18.91
CA GLY A 258 2.38 -24.07 -18.94
C GLY A 258 1.64 -24.29 -17.62
N THR A 259 2.33 -24.66 -16.54
CA THR A 259 1.71 -24.88 -15.23
C THR A 259 1.46 -23.56 -14.50
N ASP A 260 0.27 -23.38 -13.95
CA ASP A 260 -0.09 -22.22 -13.13
C ASP A 260 0.21 -22.49 -11.65
N HIS A 261 0.96 -21.60 -11.04
CA HIS A 261 1.35 -21.64 -9.64
C HIS A 261 0.76 -20.45 -8.88
N THR A 262 0.20 -20.73 -7.69
CA THR A 262 -0.29 -19.69 -6.77
C THR A 262 0.81 -19.23 -5.84
N VAL A 263 1.11 -17.93 -5.86
CA VAL A 263 2.09 -17.28 -4.99
C VAL A 263 1.37 -16.38 -3.99
N ARG A 264 1.35 -16.79 -2.71
CA ARG A 264 0.69 -16.04 -1.63
C ARG A 264 1.62 -15.05 -0.95
N THR A 265 2.90 -15.40 -0.81
CA THR A 265 3.89 -14.54 -0.16
C THR A 265 5.24 -14.74 -0.84
N ALA A 266 5.77 -13.69 -1.45
CA ALA A 266 7.10 -13.67 -2.05
C ALA A 266 7.56 -12.22 -2.23
N ASP A 267 8.86 -12.03 -2.44
CA ASP A 267 9.42 -10.82 -3.02
C ASP A 267 9.58 -11.06 -4.52
N VAL A 268 9.07 -10.12 -5.33
CA VAL A 268 9.00 -10.27 -6.78
C VAL A 268 10.08 -9.41 -7.45
N GLY A 269 10.92 -10.03 -8.25
CA GLY A 269 11.91 -9.39 -9.14
C GLY A 269 11.48 -9.50 -10.60
N VAL A 270 12.02 -8.65 -11.48
CA VAL A 270 11.97 -8.83 -12.94
C VAL A 270 13.29 -9.44 -13.39
N LEU A 271 13.19 -10.35 -14.32
CA LEU A 271 14.34 -10.95 -15.01
C LEU A 271 14.89 -10.01 -16.07
#